data_09a87277b70e0c24a0f46771cf53a57a
#
_entry.id   09a87277b70e0c24a0f46771cf53a57a
#
_cell.length_a   1.000
_cell.length_b   1.000
_cell.length_c   1.000
_cell.angle_alpha   90.00
_cell.angle_beta   90.00
_cell.angle_gamma   90.00
#
_symmetry.space_group_name_H-M   'P 1'
#
loop_
_entity.id
_entity.type
_entity.pdbx_description
1 polymer ?
#
loop_
_entity_poly.entity_id
_entity_poly.type
_entity_poly.pdbx_seq_one_letter_code
_entity_poly.pdbx_strand_id
1 'polypeptide(L)'
;MDQALVDGMWTYLNAGLAMDVDALDRLYDPEFQNVRVDQAGRTITLTKDQFMARFRALREQGQKVGESVDDVTFPATTDLGDQAAIMMRWVQGGEPVLYTFIWRMTDGRPTTILRELTFDRDISYLLGLTH
;
A
#
# COMPACT_ATOMS: atom_id res chain seq x y z
N MET A 1 4.59 -1.59 19.96
CA MET A 1 4.45 -1.46 18.50
C MET A 1 5.78 -0.98 17.93
N ASP A 2 6.15 -1.46 16.77
CA ASP A 2 7.43 -1.10 16.12
C ASP A 2 7.35 0.32 15.56
N GLN A 3 7.98 1.29 16.23
CA GLN A 3 7.92 2.69 15.84
C GLN A 3 8.63 2.97 14.52
N ALA A 4 9.73 2.28 14.23
CA ALA A 4 10.44 2.46 12.95
C ALA A 4 9.55 2.04 11.77
N LEU A 5 8.79 0.98 11.95
CA LEU A 5 7.84 0.50 10.93
C LEU A 5 6.68 1.48 10.74
N VAL A 6 6.14 2.02 11.84
CA VAL A 6 5.10 3.05 11.79
C VAL A 6 5.61 4.30 11.09
N ASP A 7 6.84 4.75 11.40
CA ASP A 7 7.45 5.91 10.74
C ASP A 7 7.64 5.66 9.23
N GLY A 8 8.04 4.45 8.85
CA GLY A 8 8.13 4.05 7.45
C GLY A 8 6.79 4.15 6.73
N MET A 9 5.72 3.73 7.39
CA MET A 9 4.37 3.85 6.84
C MET A 9 3.96 5.31 6.65
N TRP A 10 4.27 6.20 7.61
CA TRP A 10 3.95 7.61 7.44
C TRP A 10 4.73 8.24 6.28
N THR A 11 5.99 7.88 6.09
CA THR A 11 6.77 8.32 4.93
C THR A 11 6.11 7.88 3.63
N TYR A 12 5.67 6.64 3.56
CA TYR A 12 4.97 6.08 2.42
C TYR A 12 3.64 6.79 2.14
N LEU A 13 2.81 6.96 3.17
CA LEU A 13 1.50 7.59 3.02
C LEU A 13 1.61 9.04 2.59
N ASN A 14 2.56 9.77 3.14
CA ASN A 14 2.79 11.17 2.75
C ASN A 14 3.29 11.28 1.31
N ALA A 15 4.13 10.37 0.86
CA ALA A 15 4.54 10.30 -0.54
C ALA A 15 3.33 10.05 -1.46
N GLY A 16 2.43 9.17 -1.04
CA GLY A 16 1.18 8.90 -1.78
C GLY A 16 0.29 10.12 -1.88
N LEU A 17 0.06 10.83 -0.76
CA LEU A 17 -0.74 12.06 -0.76
C LEU A 17 -0.16 13.13 -1.67
N ALA A 18 1.16 13.27 -1.67
CA ALA A 18 1.85 14.25 -2.51
C ALA A 18 1.94 13.82 -3.97
N MET A 19 1.51 12.62 -4.31
CA MET A 19 1.70 12.01 -5.64
C MET A 19 3.16 12.06 -6.07
N ASP A 20 4.07 11.84 -5.11
CA ASP A 20 5.50 11.79 -5.35
C ASP A 20 5.87 10.40 -5.90
N VAL A 21 5.72 10.26 -7.21
CA VAL A 21 5.89 8.98 -7.90
C VAL A 21 7.32 8.45 -7.74
N ASP A 22 8.33 9.32 -7.76
CA ASP A 22 9.72 8.89 -7.60
C ASP A 22 9.99 8.34 -6.20
N ALA A 23 9.45 8.97 -5.16
CA ALA A 23 9.56 8.48 -3.79
C ALA A 23 8.83 7.12 -3.65
N LEU A 24 7.63 7.01 -4.21
CA LEU A 24 6.87 5.75 -4.20
C LEU A 24 7.64 4.64 -4.90
N ASP A 25 8.26 4.94 -6.04
CA ASP A 25 9.03 3.96 -6.78
C ASP A 25 10.21 3.41 -5.95
N ARG A 26 10.86 4.27 -5.18
CA ARG A 26 11.95 3.85 -4.30
C ARG A 26 11.47 3.02 -3.11
N LEU A 27 10.26 3.29 -2.61
CA LEU A 27 9.70 2.58 -1.46
C LEU A 27 9.19 1.19 -1.82
N TYR A 28 8.67 1.00 -3.02
CA TYR A 28 8.24 -0.32 -3.47
C TYR A 28 9.45 -1.17 -3.86
N ASP A 29 9.54 -2.37 -3.25
CA ASP A 29 10.56 -3.34 -3.61
C ASP A 29 10.43 -3.74 -5.09
N PRO A 30 11.53 -4.08 -5.78
CA PRO A 30 11.43 -4.59 -7.17
C PRO A 30 10.51 -5.79 -7.31
N GLU A 31 10.36 -6.59 -6.24
CA GLU A 31 9.48 -7.76 -6.21
C GLU A 31 8.09 -7.46 -5.63
N PHE A 32 7.76 -6.18 -5.45
CA PHE A 32 6.49 -5.77 -4.86
C PHE A 32 5.29 -6.34 -5.62
N GLN A 33 4.30 -6.78 -4.87
CA GLN A 33 2.98 -7.14 -5.39
C GLN A 33 1.90 -6.52 -4.52
N ASN A 34 0.87 -6.00 -5.17
CA ASN A 34 -0.38 -5.60 -4.54
C ASN A 34 -1.40 -6.72 -4.76
N VAL A 35 -1.89 -7.28 -3.67
CA VAL A 35 -2.88 -8.38 -3.72
C VAL A 35 -4.17 -7.88 -3.09
N ARG A 36 -5.26 -7.92 -3.83
CA ARG A 36 -6.58 -7.48 -3.36
C ARG A 36 -7.58 -8.60 -3.45
N VAL A 37 -8.42 -8.68 -2.43
CA VAL A 37 -9.54 -9.62 -2.35
C VAL A 37 -10.77 -8.81 -2.01
N ASP A 38 -11.91 -9.09 -2.65
CA ASP A 38 -13.15 -8.40 -2.31
C ASP A 38 -14.18 -9.34 -1.66
N GLN A 39 -15.32 -8.75 -1.27
CA GLN A 39 -16.38 -9.50 -0.58
C GLN A 39 -16.95 -10.64 -1.43
N ALA A 40 -16.91 -10.54 -2.75
CA ALA A 40 -17.35 -11.59 -3.65
C ALA A 40 -16.31 -12.71 -3.82
N GLY A 41 -15.15 -12.59 -3.17
CA GLY A 41 -14.07 -13.57 -3.29
C GLY A 41 -13.23 -13.40 -4.55
N ARG A 42 -13.43 -12.31 -5.30
CA ARG A 42 -12.58 -12.02 -6.45
C ARG A 42 -11.23 -11.55 -6.00
N THR A 43 -10.19 -11.91 -6.73
CA THR A 43 -8.81 -11.53 -6.40
C THR A 43 -8.13 -10.90 -7.60
N ILE A 44 -7.19 -10.00 -7.33
CA ILE A 44 -6.30 -9.42 -8.32
C ILE A 44 -4.91 -9.27 -7.71
N THR A 45 -3.87 -9.52 -8.51
CA THR A 45 -2.50 -9.29 -8.12
C THR A 45 -1.87 -8.36 -9.15
N LEU A 46 -1.36 -7.21 -8.69
CA LEU A 46 -0.68 -6.24 -9.51
C LEU A 46 0.82 -6.27 -9.18
N THR A 47 1.64 -6.33 -10.22
CA THR A 47 3.09 -6.19 -10.07
C THR A 47 3.46 -4.75 -9.76
N LYS A 48 4.71 -4.52 -9.34
CA LYS A 48 5.23 -3.15 -9.14
C LYS A 48 5.00 -2.28 -10.39
N ASP A 49 5.33 -2.79 -11.57
CA ASP A 49 5.21 -2.02 -12.81
C ASP A 49 3.76 -1.64 -13.11
N GLN A 50 2.83 -2.57 -12.94
CA GLN A 50 1.40 -2.31 -13.12
C GLN A 50 0.90 -1.28 -12.11
N PHE A 51 1.32 -1.41 -10.86
CA PHE A 51 0.90 -0.52 -9.78
C PHE A 51 1.44 0.90 -9.98
N MET A 52 2.71 1.02 -10.36
CA MET A 52 3.35 2.31 -10.64
C MET A 52 2.76 2.98 -11.87
N ALA A 53 2.39 2.21 -12.90
CA ALA A 53 1.71 2.76 -14.08
C ALA A 53 0.39 3.42 -13.70
N ARG A 54 -0.36 2.84 -12.75
CA ARG A 54 -1.59 3.43 -12.24
C ARG A 54 -1.34 4.76 -11.53
N PHE A 55 -0.31 4.85 -10.68
CA PHE A 55 0.06 6.11 -10.02
C PHE A 55 0.44 7.20 -11.02
N ARG A 56 1.23 6.86 -12.04
CA ARG A 56 1.64 7.82 -13.07
C ARG A 56 0.43 8.32 -13.86
N ALA A 57 -0.50 7.44 -14.20
CA ALA A 57 -1.73 7.82 -14.90
C ALA A 57 -2.59 8.75 -14.05
N LEU A 58 -2.75 8.46 -12.75
CA LEU A 58 -3.50 9.34 -11.84
C LEU A 58 -2.85 10.72 -11.75
N ARG A 59 -1.53 10.77 -11.63
CA ARG A 59 -0.79 12.04 -11.55
C ARG A 59 -0.98 12.87 -12.82
N GLU A 60 -0.88 12.24 -13.99
CA GLU A 60 -1.07 12.92 -15.28
C GLU A 60 -2.47 13.49 -15.44
N GLN A 61 -3.46 12.86 -14.82
CA GLN A 61 -4.86 13.31 -14.84
C GLN A 61 -5.16 14.32 -13.74
N GLY A 62 -4.17 14.68 -12.92
CA GLY A 62 -4.37 15.58 -11.79
C GLY A 62 -5.15 14.96 -10.64
N GLN A 63 -5.26 13.64 -10.60
CA GLN A 63 -5.99 12.90 -9.57
C GLN A 63 -5.06 12.48 -8.45
N LYS A 64 -5.63 12.14 -7.30
CA LYS A 64 -4.91 11.67 -6.11
C LYS A 64 -5.41 10.28 -5.71
N VAL A 65 -4.57 9.54 -4.99
CA VAL A 65 -4.95 8.22 -4.47
C VAL A 65 -5.78 8.30 -3.19
N GLY A 66 -5.84 9.46 -2.56
CA GLY A 66 -6.65 9.71 -1.37
C GLY A 66 -6.63 11.17 -1.01
N GLU A 67 -7.54 11.61 -0.16
CA GLU A 67 -7.67 13.02 0.21
C GLU A 67 -6.97 13.35 1.52
N SER A 68 -6.90 12.37 2.44
CA SER A 68 -6.37 12.58 3.79
C SER A 68 -5.88 11.26 4.37
N VAL A 69 -4.91 11.35 5.26
CA VAL A 69 -4.44 10.22 6.09
C VAL A 69 -4.80 10.40 7.56
N ASP A 70 -5.68 11.35 7.88
CA ASP A 70 -6.03 11.67 9.27
C ASP A 70 -6.73 10.50 9.97
N ASP A 71 -7.46 9.69 9.23
CA ASP A 71 -8.20 8.53 9.76
C ASP A 71 -7.38 7.23 9.78
N VAL A 72 -6.10 7.31 9.40
CA VAL A 72 -5.24 6.12 9.37
C VAL A 72 -4.84 5.71 10.77
N THR A 73 -5.00 4.42 11.07
CA THR A 73 -4.51 3.81 12.31
C THR A 73 -3.75 2.53 11.99
N PHE A 74 -2.85 2.13 12.90
CA PHE A 74 -2.05 0.91 12.76
C PHE A 74 -2.36 -0.02 13.93
N PRO A 75 -3.32 -0.95 13.76
CA PRO A 75 -3.76 -1.82 14.86
C PRO A 75 -2.71 -2.81 15.36
N ALA A 76 -1.81 -3.27 14.50
CA ALA A 76 -0.85 -4.31 14.87
C ALA A 76 0.40 -4.30 13.99
N THR A 77 1.51 -4.73 14.59
CA THR A 77 2.75 -5.05 13.88
C THR A 77 3.20 -6.45 14.27
N THR A 78 3.88 -7.15 13.37
CA THR A 78 4.44 -8.47 13.62
C THR A 78 5.84 -8.55 13.02
N ASP A 79 6.83 -8.89 13.86
CA ASP A 79 8.20 -9.11 13.43
C ASP A 79 8.32 -10.53 12.87
N LEU A 80 8.83 -10.64 11.65
CA LEU A 80 9.03 -11.90 10.94
C LEU A 80 10.51 -12.12 10.58
N GLY A 81 11.42 -11.41 11.26
CA GLY A 81 12.87 -11.51 11.02
C GLY A 81 13.33 -10.52 9.96
N ASP A 82 13.62 -11.00 8.76
CA ASP A 82 14.03 -10.14 7.62
C ASP A 82 12.84 -9.46 6.94
N GLN A 83 11.64 -9.69 7.45
CA GLN A 83 10.40 -9.04 7.04
C GLN A 83 9.62 -8.60 8.27
N ALA A 84 8.68 -7.69 8.10
CA ALA A 84 7.74 -7.31 9.14
C ALA A 84 6.40 -6.95 8.52
N ALA A 85 5.34 -7.31 9.22
CA ALA A 85 3.98 -6.99 8.81
C ALA A 85 3.43 -5.85 9.66
N ILE A 86 2.72 -4.92 9.03
CA ILE A 86 1.97 -3.88 9.72
C ILE A 86 0.57 -3.80 9.14
N MET A 87 -0.43 -3.86 10.02
CA MET A 87 -1.82 -3.65 9.64
C MET A 87 -2.13 -2.16 9.65
N MET A 88 -2.92 -1.74 8.66
CA MET A 88 -3.40 -0.37 8.56
C MET A 88 -4.90 -0.37 8.34
N ARG A 89 -5.60 0.49 9.05
CA ARG A 89 -7.01 0.78 8.81
C ARG A 89 -7.11 2.19 8.27
N TRP A 90 -7.78 2.35 7.14
CA TRP A 90 -7.96 3.64 6.48
C TRP A 90 -9.41 3.78 6.05
N VAL A 91 -10.03 4.92 6.34
CA VAL A 91 -11.40 5.21 5.91
C VAL A 91 -11.34 5.87 4.53
N GLN A 92 -11.93 5.22 3.54
CA GLN A 92 -11.97 5.68 2.15
C GLN A 92 -13.43 5.80 1.74
N GLY A 93 -13.86 7.01 1.34
CA GLY A 93 -15.24 7.23 0.91
C GLY A 93 -16.27 6.88 1.98
N GLY A 94 -15.96 7.08 3.25
CA GLY A 94 -16.83 6.74 4.38
C GLY A 94 -16.78 5.27 4.80
N GLU A 95 -16.00 4.43 4.11
CA GLU A 95 -15.92 3.00 4.40
C GLU A 95 -14.53 2.62 4.91
N PRO A 96 -14.43 1.84 6.01
CA PRO A 96 -13.13 1.36 6.47
C PRO A 96 -12.58 0.30 5.53
N VAL A 97 -11.29 0.40 5.21
CA VAL A 97 -10.56 -0.59 4.42
C VAL A 97 -9.38 -1.06 5.25
N LEU A 98 -9.15 -2.36 5.26
CA LEU A 98 -8.04 -2.96 5.98
C LEU A 98 -6.94 -3.34 5.01
N TYR A 99 -5.73 -2.98 5.37
CA TYR A 99 -4.51 -3.27 4.63
C TYR A 99 -3.54 -4.01 5.52
N THR A 100 -2.72 -4.87 4.94
CA THR A 100 -1.52 -5.37 5.59
C THR A 100 -0.34 -5.15 4.65
N PHE A 101 0.67 -4.45 5.14
CA PHE A 101 1.90 -4.20 4.40
C PHE A 101 2.98 -5.11 4.94
N ILE A 102 3.70 -5.79 4.04
CA ILE A 102 4.88 -6.58 4.39
C ILE A 102 6.09 -5.78 3.91
N TRP A 103 6.95 -5.42 4.85
CA TRP A 103 8.18 -4.68 4.60
C TRP A 103 9.39 -5.60 4.64
N ARG A 104 10.35 -5.36 3.75
CA ARG A 104 11.68 -5.93 3.88
C ARG A 104 12.41 -5.19 5.00
N MET A 105 13.02 -5.95 5.92
CA MET A 105 13.76 -5.40 7.05
C MET A 105 15.24 -5.68 6.86
N THR A 106 16.08 -4.67 7.08
CA THR A 106 17.54 -4.80 7.05
C THR A 106 18.10 -4.14 8.31
N ASP A 107 18.79 -4.92 9.12
CA ASP A 107 19.35 -4.47 10.40
C ASP A 107 18.29 -3.81 11.30
N GLY A 108 17.11 -4.43 11.36
CA GLY A 108 16.00 -3.96 12.20
C GLY A 108 15.27 -2.73 11.66
N ARG A 109 15.51 -2.32 10.41
CA ARG A 109 14.90 -1.14 9.80
C ARG A 109 14.12 -1.50 8.56
N PRO A 110 12.93 -0.91 8.35
CA PRO A 110 12.19 -1.09 7.11
C PRO A 110 12.92 -0.41 5.95
N THR A 111 13.04 -1.11 4.84
CA THR A 111 13.72 -0.61 3.64
C THR A 111 12.76 -0.44 2.48
N THR A 112 12.06 -1.50 2.08
CA THR A 112 11.11 -1.45 0.95
C THR A 112 9.87 -2.27 1.28
N ILE A 113 8.77 -1.93 0.61
CA ILE A 113 7.50 -2.64 0.75
C ILE A 113 7.48 -3.80 -0.23
N LEU A 114 7.35 -5.03 0.30
CA LEU A 114 7.29 -6.26 -0.48
C LEU A 114 5.87 -6.60 -0.93
N ARG A 115 4.88 -6.34 -0.07
CA ARG A 115 3.48 -6.71 -0.35
C ARG A 115 2.55 -5.66 0.25
N GLU A 116 1.48 -5.37 -0.47
CA GLU A 116 0.30 -4.71 0.06
C GLU A 116 -0.86 -5.67 -0.11
N LEU A 117 -1.43 -6.13 1.00
CA LEU A 117 -2.55 -7.05 1.02
C LEU A 117 -3.78 -6.25 1.43
N THR A 118 -4.77 -6.17 0.55
CA THR A 118 -5.95 -5.35 0.80
C THR A 118 -7.20 -6.19 0.70
N PHE A 119 -8.05 -6.08 1.72
CA PHE A 119 -9.42 -6.57 1.66
C PHE A 119 -10.31 -5.40 1.30
N ASP A 120 -10.94 -5.46 0.14
CA ASP A 120 -11.73 -4.38 -0.45
C ASP A 120 -13.21 -4.81 -0.53
N ARG A 121 -14.10 -3.85 -0.73
CA ARG A 121 -15.50 -4.16 -0.94
C ARG A 121 -15.76 -4.70 -2.34
N ASP A 122 -15.19 -4.05 -3.35
CA ASP A 122 -15.41 -4.35 -4.77
C ASP A 122 -14.17 -3.93 -5.56
N ILE A 123 -13.52 -4.90 -6.23
CA ILE A 123 -12.29 -4.66 -7.00
C ILE A 123 -12.56 -4.51 -8.51
N SER A 124 -13.81 -4.33 -8.92
CA SER A 124 -14.17 -4.21 -10.36
C SER A 124 -13.34 -3.14 -11.06
N TYR A 125 -13.04 -2.04 -10.38
CA TYR A 125 -12.26 -0.93 -10.93
C TYR A 125 -10.81 -1.30 -11.29
N LEU A 126 -10.30 -2.42 -10.76
CA LEU A 126 -8.93 -2.88 -10.98
C LEU A 126 -8.83 -4.03 -11.97
N LEU A 127 -9.93 -4.71 -12.28
CA LEU A 127 -9.90 -5.97 -13.04
C LEU A 127 -9.35 -5.81 -14.45
N GLY A 128 -9.43 -4.62 -15.04
CA GLY A 128 -8.87 -4.35 -16.37
C GLY A 128 -7.36 -4.10 -16.39
N LEU A 129 -6.72 -3.94 -15.23
CA LEU A 129 -5.31 -3.51 -15.16
C LEU A 129 -4.31 -4.65 -15.37
N THR A 130 -4.77 -5.91 -15.39
CA THR A 130 -3.92 -7.10 -15.55
C THR A 130 -3.87 -7.61 -16.98
N HIS A 131 -4.51 -6.95 -17.90
CA HIS A 131 -4.58 -7.34 -19.31
C HIS A 131 -3.59 -6.60 -20.18
#